data_3aed9a2029acf35612e924a95e72d26d
#
_entry.id   3aed9a2029acf35612e924a95e72d26d
#
_cell.length_a   1.000
_cell.length_b   1.000
_cell.length_c   1.000
_cell.angle_alpha   90.00
_cell.angle_beta   90.00
_cell.angle_gamma   90.00
#
_symmetry.space_group_name_H-M   'P 1'
#
loop_
_entity.id
_entity.type
_entity.pdbx_description
1 polymer ?
#
loop_
_entity_poly.entity_id
_entity_poly.type
_entity_poly.pdbx_seq_one_letter_code
_entity_poly.pdbx_strand_id
1 'polypeptide(L)'
;MKTLNVAKAALYGIFLNYYCYYVIKGSFIPGGTVIFLGVAAMFVGMDVVKQRYVYVGTEIKCWIAYAILSLATTAITTMNSSDIGFISDIVKYIQRVAIVMMVAYICEREDSVRFGLQLTAVTAVGLAIGVLSVTGDFQLKLDITSNANLSENDTGAILAFGCFALLFAWGNRKKVSLLLTITKTTGIVLCLVVMFLAGSRKSIMGLGVMLAVLLVLCSWDYLYQLDFRKVFVMLVTGIAIYFVVVKMLLPYAEQTSLYRRLFGMEADVTIDSDEGRIRLIRYALEDFREHPLFGLGFNQYTKHHGNYSHCTYVEPLACSGLIGLLYLYPYYSIVKKQIYLILNSKKGSAAQLKQKEILAYLAMFLFIAVGIPYMYKDVPCILLGTFIASQAISFKELRTAGQMSADY
;
A
#
# COMPACT_ATOMS: atom_id res chain seq x y z
N MET A 1 2.44 20.18 -18.98
CA MET A 1 3.34 20.05 -17.80
C MET A 1 2.95 20.93 -16.61
N LYS A 2 2.67 22.24 -16.76
CA LYS A 2 2.30 23.12 -15.61
C LYS A 2 1.03 22.64 -14.87
N THR A 3 -0.01 22.22 -15.58
CA THR A 3 -1.26 21.69 -15.02
C THR A 3 -1.03 20.44 -14.15
N LEU A 4 -0.23 19.48 -14.60
CA LEU A 4 0.07 18.26 -13.85
C LEU A 4 0.90 18.54 -12.59
N ASN A 5 1.76 19.57 -12.59
CA ASN A 5 2.50 19.96 -11.39
C ASN A 5 1.58 20.48 -10.28
N VAL A 6 0.50 21.20 -10.63
CA VAL A 6 -0.51 21.63 -9.67
C VAL A 6 -1.29 20.41 -9.12
N ALA A 7 -1.68 19.46 -9.99
CA ALA A 7 -2.33 18.24 -9.55
C ALA A 7 -1.46 17.42 -8.59
N LYS A 8 -0.16 17.30 -8.89
CA LYS A 8 0.81 16.63 -7.99
C LYS A 8 0.92 17.35 -6.65
N ALA A 9 1.05 18.69 -6.66
CA ALA A 9 1.11 19.48 -5.44
C ALA A 9 -0.15 19.30 -4.59
N ALA A 10 -1.32 19.25 -5.22
CA ALA A 10 -2.58 18.98 -4.54
C ALA A 10 -2.62 17.56 -3.94
N LEU A 11 -2.15 16.53 -4.67
CA LEU A 11 -2.06 15.17 -4.13
C LEU A 11 -1.08 15.09 -2.95
N TYR A 12 0.08 15.76 -3.01
CA TYR A 12 0.94 15.91 -1.82
C TYR A 12 0.20 16.63 -0.68
N GLY A 13 -0.58 17.64 -0.99
CA GLY A 13 -1.39 18.39 -0.03
C GLY A 13 -2.38 17.49 0.72
N ILE A 14 -3.03 16.53 0.05
CA ILE A 14 -3.94 15.57 0.71
C ILE A 14 -3.22 14.84 1.84
N PHE A 15 -2.06 14.26 1.54
CA PHE A 15 -1.34 13.41 2.48
C PHE A 15 -0.60 14.22 3.54
N LEU A 16 -0.04 15.37 3.20
CA LEU A 16 0.53 16.31 4.18
C LEU A 16 -0.54 16.85 5.11
N ASN A 17 -1.73 17.21 4.59
CA ASN A 17 -2.86 17.62 5.40
C ASN A 17 -3.23 16.57 6.43
N TYR A 18 -3.28 15.31 6.00
CA TYR A 18 -3.60 14.19 6.85
C TYR A 18 -2.57 14.03 7.98
N TYR A 19 -1.27 14.19 7.71
CA TYR A 19 -0.20 14.01 8.72
C TYR A 19 0.07 15.25 9.57
N CYS A 20 -0.11 16.45 9.03
CA CYS A 20 -0.06 17.66 9.85
C CYS A 20 -1.16 17.67 10.91
N TYR A 21 -2.29 17.00 10.67
CA TYR A 21 -3.31 16.79 11.69
C TYR A 21 -2.75 16.09 12.94
N TYR A 22 -1.85 15.11 12.77
CA TYR A 22 -1.18 14.44 13.88
C TYR A 22 -0.18 15.34 14.60
N VAL A 23 0.57 16.17 13.85
CA VAL A 23 1.60 17.07 14.41
C VAL A 23 0.97 18.25 15.14
N ILE A 24 -0.12 18.79 14.64
CA ILE A 24 -0.70 20.08 15.09
C ILE A 24 -1.96 19.87 15.97
N LYS A 25 -2.30 18.63 16.33
CA LYS A 25 -3.44 18.30 17.21
C LYS A 25 -4.75 19.01 16.82
N GLY A 26 -5.17 18.87 15.57
CA GLY A 26 -6.50 19.30 15.12
C GLY A 26 -6.63 20.72 14.60
N SER A 27 -5.55 21.50 14.47
CA SER A 27 -5.59 22.85 13.90
C SER A 27 -5.60 22.87 12.37
N PHE A 28 -5.92 21.75 11.70
CA PHE A 28 -5.90 21.67 10.24
C PHE A 28 -7.22 22.06 9.59
N ILE A 29 -7.16 22.43 8.29
CA ILE A 29 -8.32 22.90 7.52
C ILE A 29 -9.37 21.77 7.48
N PRO A 30 -10.52 21.91 8.15
CA PRO A 30 -11.61 20.96 7.99
C PRO A 30 -12.01 20.87 6.51
N GLY A 31 -12.10 19.66 5.97
CA GLY A 31 -12.40 19.44 4.54
C GLY A 31 -11.22 19.64 3.59
N GLY A 32 -10.01 19.93 4.08
CA GLY A 32 -8.81 20.12 3.25
C GLY A 32 -8.53 18.99 2.28
N THR A 33 -8.77 17.74 2.69
CA THR A 33 -8.64 16.56 1.82
C THR A 33 -9.57 16.65 0.61
N VAL A 34 -10.83 17.07 0.80
CA VAL A 34 -11.81 17.20 -0.29
C VAL A 34 -11.41 18.35 -1.22
N ILE A 35 -10.95 19.46 -0.68
CA ILE A 35 -10.48 20.62 -1.47
C ILE A 35 -9.28 20.22 -2.33
N PHE A 36 -8.26 19.61 -1.75
CA PHE A 36 -7.08 19.16 -2.49
C PHE A 36 -7.41 18.09 -3.53
N LEU A 37 -8.33 17.16 -3.20
CA LEU A 37 -8.80 16.16 -4.15
C LEU A 37 -9.54 16.83 -5.33
N GLY A 38 -10.42 17.80 -5.05
CA GLY A 38 -11.12 18.58 -6.07
C GLY A 38 -10.16 19.35 -6.98
N VAL A 39 -9.15 19.99 -6.41
CA VAL A 39 -8.09 20.68 -7.17
C VAL A 39 -7.32 19.68 -8.04
N ALA A 40 -6.88 18.56 -7.48
CA ALA A 40 -6.17 17.53 -8.24
C ALA A 40 -7.03 17.01 -9.40
N ALA A 41 -8.29 16.67 -9.14
CA ALA A 41 -9.23 16.18 -10.15
C ALA A 41 -9.50 17.21 -11.26
N MET A 42 -9.65 18.48 -10.90
CA MET A 42 -9.83 19.56 -11.87
C MET A 42 -8.63 19.68 -12.82
N PHE A 43 -7.41 19.72 -12.30
CA PHE A 43 -6.21 19.88 -13.12
C PHE A 43 -5.86 18.63 -13.93
N VAL A 44 -6.12 17.42 -13.40
CA VAL A 44 -6.04 16.18 -14.19
C VAL A 44 -7.11 16.20 -15.29
N GLY A 45 -8.35 16.56 -14.99
CA GLY A 45 -9.43 16.67 -15.95
C GLY A 45 -9.13 17.66 -17.09
N MET A 46 -8.55 18.83 -16.76
CA MET A 46 -8.11 19.80 -17.77
C MET A 46 -7.02 19.22 -18.69
N ASP A 47 -6.07 18.45 -18.15
CA ASP A 47 -5.03 17.79 -18.98
C ASP A 47 -5.64 16.70 -19.85
N VAL A 48 -6.55 15.89 -19.31
CA VAL A 48 -7.31 14.85 -20.03
C VAL A 48 -8.06 15.46 -21.22
N VAL A 49 -8.82 16.52 -20.99
CA VAL A 49 -9.58 17.21 -22.07
C VAL A 49 -8.62 17.74 -23.14
N LYS A 50 -7.50 18.32 -22.75
CA LYS A 50 -6.49 18.84 -23.66
C LYS A 50 -5.82 17.74 -24.49
N GLN A 51 -5.55 16.57 -23.88
CA GLN A 51 -4.87 15.44 -24.52
C GLN A 51 -5.85 14.53 -25.27
N ARG A 52 -7.16 14.65 -25.04
CA ARG A 52 -8.21 13.77 -25.55
C ARG A 52 -7.96 12.29 -25.24
N TYR A 53 -7.29 12.01 -24.13
CA TYR A 53 -6.89 10.66 -23.73
C TYR A 53 -7.13 10.44 -22.24
N VAL A 54 -7.81 9.35 -21.93
CA VAL A 54 -7.97 8.83 -20.56
C VAL A 54 -7.60 7.35 -20.58
N TYR A 55 -6.56 7.01 -19.83
CA TYR A 55 -6.32 5.59 -19.57
C TYR A 55 -7.26 5.10 -18.48
N VAL A 56 -8.20 4.26 -18.85
CA VAL A 56 -9.06 3.55 -17.91
C VAL A 56 -8.86 2.05 -18.13
N GLY A 57 -7.85 1.51 -17.46
CA GLY A 57 -7.58 0.07 -17.48
C GLY A 57 -8.75 -0.75 -16.93
N THR A 58 -8.76 -2.04 -17.24
CA THR A 58 -9.81 -2.97 -16.78
C THR A 58 -9.92 -2.96 -15.25
N GLU A 59 -8.80 -2.80 -14.54
CA GLU A 59 -8.75 -2.71 -13.09
C GLU A 59 -9.61 -1.57 -12.54
N ILE A 60 -9.46 -0.39 -13.13
CA ILE A 60 -10.20 0.81 -12.72
C ILE A 60 -11.69 0.66 -13.05
N LYS A 61 -12.01 0.10 -14.22
CA LYS A 61 -13.41 -0.19 -14.61
C LYS A 61 -14.09 -1.13 -13.61
N CYS A 62 -13.38 -2.17 -13.14
CA CYS A 62 -13.90 -3.09 -12.14
C CYS A 62 -14.17 -2.39 -10.80
N TRP A 63 -13.29 -1.49 -10.33
CA TRP A 63 -13.53 -0.74 -9.10
C TRP A 63 -14.67 0.27 -9.23
N ILE A 64 -14.83 0.92 -10.39
CA ILE A 64 -15.98 1.79 -10.64
C ILE A 64 -17.28 0.97 -10.64
N ALA A 65 -17.28 -0.18 -11.35
CA ALA A 65 -18.44 -1.08 -11.38
C ALA A 65 -18.77 -1.58 -9.97
N TYR A 66 -17.75 -1.95 -9.17
CA TYR A 66 -17.94 -2.32 -7.77
C TYR A 66 -18.60 -1.19 -6.97
N ALA A 67 -18.16 0.06 -7.12
CA ALA A 67 -18.75 1.20 -6.41
C ALA A 67 -20.25 1.36 -6.75
N ILE A 68 -20.58 1.31 -8.05
CA ILE A 68 -21.96 1.47 -8.53
C ILE A 68 -22.86 0.34 -8.03
N LEU A 69 -22.40 -0.91 -8.18
CA LEU A 69 -23.19 -2.07 -7.77
C LEU A 69 -23.31 -2.18 -6.25
N SER A 70 -22.25 -1.85 -5.50
CA SER A 70 -22.30 -1.81 -4.04
C SER A 70 -23.25 -0.72 -3.52
N LEU A 71 -23.36 0.42 -4.21
CA LEU A 71 -24.36 1.43 -3.89
C LEU A 71 -25.78 0.88 -4.06
N ALA A 72 -26.06 0.24 -5.21
CA ALA A 72 -27.36 -0.31 -5.52
C ALA A 72 -27.76 -1.43 -4.54
N THR A 73 -26.84 -2.37 -4.28
CA THR A 73 -27.10 -3.51 -3.36
C THR A 73 -27.26 -3.05 -1.93
N THR A 74 -26.42 -2.11 -1.46
CA THR A 74 -26.55 -1.58 -0.10
C THR A 74 -27.86 -0.83 0.07
N ALA A 75 -28.30 -0.06 -0.94
CA ALA A 75 -29.62 0.58 -0.90
C ALA A 75 -30.74 -0.45 -0.76
N ILE A 76 -30.66 -1.59 -1.46
CA ILE A 76 -31.65 -2.67 -1.37
C ILE A 76 -31.61 -3.35 0.00
N THR A 77 -30.42 -3.71 0.50
CA THR A 77 -30.26 -4.44 1.78
C THR A 77 -30.56 -3.57 3.00
N THR A 78 -30.43 -2.24 2.89
CA THR A 78 -30.65 -1.29 3.99
C THR A 78 -31.96 -0.50 3.87
N MET A 79 -32.83 -0.84 2.92
CA MET A 79 -34.09 -0.11 2.66
C MET A 79 -35.00 0.05 3.91
N ASN A 80 -34.88 -0.87 4.86
CA ASN A 80 -35.67 -0.86 6.10
C ASN A 80 -34.94 -0.14 7.26
N SER A 81 -33.73 0.33 7.06
CA SER A 81 -32.97 1.07 8.06
C SER A 81 -32.91 2.56 7.70
N SER A 82 -33.13 3.43 8.69
CA SER A 82 -32.96 4.88 8.53
C SER A 82 -31.50 5.32 8.39
N ASP A 83 -30.57 4.39 8.21
CA ASP A 83 -29.14 4.63 8.19
C ASP A 83 -28.64 5.00 6.79
N ILE A 84 -28.48 6.30 6.57
CA ILE A 84 -27.94 6.88 5.33
C ILE A 84 -26.39 6.94 5.34
N GLY A 85 -25.75 6.48 6.42
CA GLY A 85 -24.29 6.55 6.59
C GLY A 85 -23.49 5.81 5.50
N PHE A 86 -24.09 4.77 4.86
CA PHE A 86 -23.45 4.04 3.77
C PHE A 86 -23.13 4.90 2.54
N ILE A 87 -23.90 5.97 2.28
CA ILE A 87 -23.64 6.90 1.17
C ILE A 87 -22.29 7.59 1.38
N SER A 88 -22.02 8.07 2.61
CA SER A 88 -20.73 8.67 2.95
C SER A 88 -19.57 7.71 2.75
N ASP A 89 -19.75 6.44 3.09
CA ASP A 89 -18.69 5.45 2.96
C ASP A 89 -18.41 5.08 1.50
N ILE A 90 -19.45 5.00 0.67
CA ILE A 90 -19.28 4.80 -0.77
C ILE A 90 -18.64 6.04 -1.43
N VAL A 91 -19.01 7.24 -1.02
CA VAL A 91 -18.35 8.47 -1.51
C VAL A 91 -16.86 8.45 -1.18
N LYS A 92 -16.46 8.06 0.04
CA LYS A 92 -15.05 7.88 0.41
C LYS A 92 -14.37 6.81 -0.46
N TYR A 93 -15.07 5.72 -0.79
CA TYR A 93 -14.54 4.70 -1.68
C TYR A 93 -14.32 5.25 -3.11
N ILE A 94 -15.28 6.01 -3.65
CA ILE A 94 -15.14 6.68 -4.95
C ILE A 94 -13.95 7.66 -4.94
N GLN A 95 -13.74 8.40 -3.86
CA GLN A 95 -12.58 9.27 -3.70
C GLN A 95 -11.26 8.46 -3.79
N ARG A 96 -11.20 7.27 -3.21
CA ARG A 96 -10.04 6.37 -3.30
C ARG A 96 -9.80 5.89 -4.73
N VAL A 97 -10.86 5.48 -5.42
CA VAL A 97 -10.74 5.10 -6.85
C VAL A 97 -10.24 6.30 -7.68
N ALA A 98 -10.70 7.51 -7.38
CA ALA A 98 -10.20 8.73 -8.05
C ALA A 98 -8.70 8.97 -7.77
N ILE A 99 -8.21 8.71 -6.55
CA ILE A 99 -6.77 8.78 -6.23
C ILE A 99 -5.98 7.76 -7.08
N VAL A 100 -6.45 6.51 -7.18
CA VAL A 100 -5.83 5.49 -8.03
C VAL A 100 -5.73 5.98 -9.48
N MET A 101 -6.84 6.49 -10.02
CA MET A 101 -6.90 6.99 -11.40
C MET A 101 -5.94 8.16 -11.63
N MET A 102 -5.92 9.13 -10.74
CA MET A 102 -5.06 10.32 -10.87
C MET A 102 -3.57 9.95 -10.78
N VAL A 103 -3.20 9.09 -9.83
CA VAL A 103 -1.81 8.63 -9.70
C VAL A 103 -1.39 7.81 -10.94
N ALA A 104 -2.25 6.90 -11.39
CA ALA A 104 -1.98 6.11 -12.60
C ALA A 104 -1.82 7.02 -13.82
N TYR A 105 -2.74 7.96 -14.04
CA TYR A 105 -2.70 8.91 -15.14
C TYR A 105 -1.43 9.77 -15.13
N ILE A 106 -1.07 10.36 -13.99
CA ILE A 106 0.12 11.22 -13.87
C ILE A 106 1.39 10.41 -14.15
N CYS A 107 1.50 9.21 -13.58
CA CYS A 107 2.67 8.35 -13.79
C CYS A 107 2.80 7.90 -15.25
N GLU A 108 1.71 7.51 -15.88
CA GLU A 108 1.68 7.10 -17.29
C GLU A 108 2.01 8.29 -18.21
N ARG A 109 1.44 9.46 -17.92
CA ARG A 109 1.66 10.68 -18.69
C ARG A 109 3.12 11.16 -18.66
N GLU A 110 3.82 10.88 -17.56
CA GLU A 110 5.25 11.19 -17.39
C GLU A 110 6.17 10.04 -17.83
N ASP A 111 5.59 8.93 -18.28
CA ASP A 111 6.32 7.71 -18.61
C ASP A 111 7.24 7.25 -17.44
N SER A 112 6.76 7.44 -16.21
CA SER A 112 7.56 7.23 -14.99
C SER A 112 6.71 7.01 -13.75
N VAL A 113 6.96 5.94 -13.02
CA VAL A 113 6.37 5.65 -11.70
C VAL A 113 6.92 6.50 -10.56
N ARG A 114 7.89 7.38 -10.87
CA ARG A 114 8.61 8.17 -9.87
C ARG A 114 7.67 8.98 -8.98
N PHE A 115 6.64 9.59 -9.55
CA PHE A 115 5.69 10.39 -8.79
C PHE A 115 4.97 9.57 -7.71
N GLY A 116 4.42 8.41 -8.06
CA GLY A 116 3.70 7.56 -7.10
C GLY A 116 4.62 7.05 -5.98
N LEU A 117 5.85 6.65 -6.32
CA LEU A 117 6.84 6.25 -5.31
C LEU A 117 7.27 7.43 -4.42
N GLN A 118 7.48 8.62 -4.98
CA GLN A 118 7.81 9.82 -4.20
C GLN A 118 6.66 10.22 -3.28
N LEU A 119 5.42 10.16 -3.77
CA LEU A 119 4.23 10.45 -2.96
C LEU A 119 4.14 9.48 -1.78
N THR A 120 4.34 8.18 -2.01
CA THR A 120 4.39 7.16 -0.94
C THR A 120 5.52 7.43 0.05
N ALA A 121 6.72 7.75 -0.44
CA ALA A 121 7.88 8.02 0.41
C ALA A 121 7.68 9.26 1.30
N VAL A 122 7.19 10.37 0.72
CA VAL A 122 6.90 11.61 1.47
C VAL A 122 5.81 11.37 2.50
N THR A 123 4.77 10.61 2.14
CA THR A 123 3.70 10.21 3.01
C THR A 123 4.22 9.43 4.23
N ALA A 124 5.07 8.44 4.01
CA ALA A 124 5.63 7.62 5.09
C ALA A 124 6.57 8.41 6.01
N VAL A 125 7.45 9.22 5.44
CA VAL A 125 8.37 10.08 6.23
C VAL A 125 7.59 11.12 7.02
N GLY A 126 6.57 11.75 6.41
CA GLY A 126 5.70 12.70 7.10
C GLY A 126 4.96 12.05 8.27
N LEU A 127 4.44 10.82 8.08
CA LEU A 127 3.84 10.04 9.16
C LEU A 127 4.84 9.74 10.27
N ALA A 128 6.05 9.28 9.92
CA ALA A 128 7.08 8.96 10.91
C ALA A 128 7.44 10.19 11.77
N ILE A 129 7.65 11.35 11.13
CA ILE A 129 7.90 12.61 11.84
C ILE A 129 6.70 12.98 12.72
N GLY A 130 5.48 12.88 12.18
CA GLY A 130 4.25 13.19 12.92
C GLY A 130 4.10 12.34 14.17
N VAL A 131 4.34 11.03 14.06
CA VAL A 131 4.29 10.11 15.19
C VAL A 131 5.32 10.48 16.26
N LEU A 132 6.57 10.73 15.89
CA LEU A 132 7.63 11.09 16.84
C LEU A 132 7.39 12.45 17.51
N SER A 133 6.77 13.42 16.82
CA SER A 133 6.52 14.75 17.40
C SER A 133 5.38 14.76 18.42
N VAL A 134 4.44 13.82 18.33
CA VAL A 134 3.30 13.72 19.27
C VAL A 134 3.66 12.91 20.51
N THR A 135 4.59 11.98 20.38
CA THR A 135 4.88 10.99 21.43
C THR A 135 5.89 11.46 22.49
N GLY A 136 6.42 12.69 22.43
CA GLY A 136 7.30 13.38 23.40
C GLY A 136 8.06 12.59 24.49
N ASP A 137 7.53 11.42 24.87
CA ASP A 137 8.15 10.39 25.68
C ASP A 137 8.27 9.11 24.89
N PHE A 138 9.46 8.51 24.86
CA PHE A 138 9.76 7.25 24.17
C PHE A 138 9.02 6.01 24.73
N GLN A 139 8.09 6.17 25.64
CA GLN A 139 7.15 5.12 26.04
C GLN A 139 6.00 5.03 25.04
N LEU A 140 6.31 4.46 23.90
CA LEU A 140 5.38 4.23 22.83
C LEU A 140 4.45 3.03 23.09
N LYS A 141 3.54 3.17 24.03
CA LYS A 141 2.16 2.73 23.76
C LYS A 141 1.55 3.87 22.96
N LEU A 142 1.61 3.71 21.64
CA LEU A 142 0.92 4.58 20.73
C LEU A 142 -0.59 4.46 20.98
N ASP A 143 -1.12 5.21 21.93
CA ASP A 143 -2.53 5.56 21.98
C ASP A 143 -2.88 6.50 20.82
N ILE A 144 -2.31 6.21 19.64
CA ILE A 144 -2.73 6.81 18.35
C ILE A 144 -4.18 6.38 18.06
N THR A 145 -4.64 5.31 18.66
CA THR A 145 -5.99 4.79 18.50
C THR A 145 -7.08 5.71 19.03
N SER A 146 -6.81 6.55 20.01
CA SER A 146 -7.85 7.40 20.61
C SER A 146 -8.12 8.71 19.87
N ASN A 147 -7.19 9.22 19.06
CA ASN A 147 -7.33 10.53 18.42
C ASN A 147 -7.26 10.56 16.90
N ALA A 148 -6.94 9.46 16.26
CA ALA A 148 -6.80 9.45 14.83
C ALA A 148 -7.02 8.03 14.29
N ASN A 149 -7.99 7.75 13.54
CA ASN A 149 -8.38 6.52 12.82
C ASN A 149 -7.24 5.66 12.19
N LEU A 150 -6.02 5.71 12.72
CA LEU A 150 -4.86 4.91 12.31
C LEU A 150 -4.49 3.94 13.44
N SER A 151 -4.68 2.66 13.16
CA SER A 151 -4.17 1.59 13.99
C SER A 151 -2.63 1.46 13.86
N GLU A 152 -1.99 0.82 14.84
CA GLU A 152 -0.56 0.44 14.78
C GLU A 152 -0.21 -0.29 13.48
N ASN A 153 -1.14 -1.13 13.00
CA ASN A 153 -0.98 -1.89 11.76
C ASN A 153 -1.00 -0.99 10.52
N ASP A 154 -1.88 0.02 10.47
CA ASP A 154 -1.95 0.97 9.36
C ASP A 154 -0.69 1.82 9.30
N THR A 155 -0.26 2.34 10.45
CA THR A 155 1.00 3.09 10.58
C THR A 155 2.17 2.26 10.10
N GLY A 156 2.32 1.04 10.62
CA GLY A 156 3.40 0.16 10.20
C GLY A 156 3.37 -0.17 8.72
N ALA A 157 2.18 -0.42 8.13
CA ALA A 157 2.05 -0.69 6.69
C ALA A 157 2.51 0.48 5.82
N ILE A 158 2.09 1.71 6.16
CA ILE A 158 2.50 2.93 5.44
C ILE A 158 4.02 3.10 5.51
N LEU A 159 4.63 2.86 6.68
CA LEU A 159 6.07 2.96 6.86
C LEU A 159 6.83 1.88 6.08
N ALA A 160 6.33 0.65 6.04
CA ALA A 160 6.90 -0.43 5.23
C ALA A 160 6.85 -0.10 3.73
N PHE A 161 5.72 0.42 3.25
CA PHE A 161 5.59 0.91 1.88
C PHE A 161 6.56 2.05 1.58
N GLY A 162 6.75 2.95 2.54
CA GLY A 162 7.70 4.06 2.44
C GLY A 162 9.15 3.62 2.35
N CYS A 163 9.57 2.60 3.08
CA CYS A 163 10.92 2.05 3.00
C CYS A 163 11.26 1.61 1.58
N PHE A 164 10.37 0.86 0.93
CA PHE A 164 10.58 0.47 -0.47
C PHE A 164 10.58 1.68 -1.41
N ALA A 165 9.59 2.54 -1.26
CA ALA A 165 9.47 3.73 -2.10
C ALA A 165 10.71 4.62 -2.01
N LEU A 166 11.31 4.79 -0.82
CA LEU A 166 12.56 5.52 -0.63
C LEU A 166 13.75 4.88 -1.35
N LEU A 167 13.78 3.54 -1.43
CA LEU A 167 14.83 2.85 -2.18
C LEU A 167 14.76 3.15 -3.68
N PHE A 168 13.54 3.12 -4.26
CA PHE A 168 13.34 3.10 -5.72
C PHE A 168 12.81 4.41 -6.32
N ALA A 169 12.28 5.36 -5.52
CA ALA A 169 11.63 6.59 -6.00
C ALA A 169 12.51 7.48 -6.88
N TRP A 170 13.84 7.45 -6.73
CA TRP A 170 14.74 8.36 -7.42
C TRP A 170 15.50 7.73 -8.59
N GLY A 171 15.23 6.46 -8.91
CA GLY A 171 15.72 5.77 -10.11
C GLY A 171 17.24 5.66 -10.21
N ASN A 172 17.70 4.97 -11.23
CA ASN A 172 19.13 4.81 -11.56
C ASN A 172 19.71 6.12 -12.14
N ARG A 173 19.97 7.10 -11.30
CA ARG A 173 20.84 8.21 -11.72
C ARG A 173 22.29 7.72 -11.69
N LYS A 174 23.01 7.84 -12.81
CA LYS A 174 24.45 7.50 -12.92
C LYS A 174 25.32 8.24 -11.88
N LYS A 175 24.81 9.35 -11.32
CA LYS A 175 25.43 10.09 -10.19
C LYS A 175 24.32 10.43 -9.19
N VAL A 176 24.21 9.65 -8.13
CA VAL A 176 23.35 10.01 -6.97
C VAL A 176 24.17 11.00 -6.12
N SER A 177 23.61 12.17 -5.82
CA SER A 177 24.28 13.12 -4.94
C SER A 177 24.37 12.53 -3.52
N LEU A 178 25.46 12.82 -2.82
CA LEU A 178 25.66 12.38 -1.43
C LEU A 178 24.47 12.81 -0.55
N LEU A 179 23.99 14.05 -0.73
CA LEU A 179 22.85 14.59 0.00
C LEU A 179 21.59 13.73 -0.21
N LEU A 180 21.30 13.34 -1.46
CA LEU A 180 20.14 12.49 -1.76
C LEU A 180 20.27 11.11 -1.11
N THR A 181 21.48 10.54 -1.10
CA THR A 181 21.75 9.26 -0.44
C THR A 181 21.52 9.38 1.07
N ILE A 182 22.06 10.41 1.70
CA ILE A 182 21.85 10.67 3.14
C ILE A 182 20.35 10.81 3.44
N THR A 183 19.64 11.66 2.68
CA THR A 183 18.20 11.87 2.88
C THR A 183 17.38 10.58 2.76
N LYS A 184 17.67 9.74 1.75
CA LYS A 184 17.01 8.44 1.59
C LYS A 184 17.30 7.50 2.75
N THR A 185 18.58 7.37 3.12
CA THR A 185 18.98 6.49 4.23
C THR A 185 18.37 6.94 5.54
N THR A 186 18.42 8.23 5.85
CA THR A 186 17.77 8.81 7.03
C THR A 186 16.27 8.54 7.03
N GLY A 187 15.59 8.73 5.89
CA GLY A 187 14.16 8.44 5.76
C GLY A 187 13.83 6.95 5.99
N ILE A 188 14.64 6.05 5.46
CA ILE A 188 14.47 4.60 5.67
C ILE A 188 14.68 4.24 7.15
N VAL A 189 15.76 4.72 7.75
CA VAL A 189 16.04 4.47 9.17
C VAL A 189 14.91 5.01 10.04
N LEU A 190 14.43 6.21 9.75
CA LEU A 190 13.30 6.82 10.47
C LEU A 190 12.04 5.95 10.36
N CYS A 191 11.68 5.51 9.14
CA CYS A 191 10.53 4.64 8.94
C CYS A 191 10.68 3.30 9.68
N LEU A 192 11.87 2.69 9.63
CA LEU A 192 12.13 1.42 10.31
C LEU A 192 12.04 1.57 11.84
N VAL A 193 12.64 2.62 12.40
CA VAL A 193 12.58 2.90 13.84
C VAL A 193 11.14 3.08 14.29
N VAL A 194 10.38 3.94 13.61
CA VAL A 194 8.98 4.20 14.01
C VAL A 194 8.10 2.96 13.79
N MET A 195 8.34 2.18 12.73
CA MET A 195 7.63 0.91 12.50
C MET A 195 7.92 -0.11 13.61
N PHE A 196 9.16 -0.19 14.05
CA PHE A 196 9.57 -1.05 15.16
C PHE A 196 8.93 -0.60 16.49
N LEU A 197 8.96 0.70 16.76
CA LEU A 197 8.32 1.31 17.92
C LEU A 197 6.79 1.15 17.89
N ALA A 198 6.16 1.22 16.74
CA ALA A 198 4.72 0.97 16.57
C ALA A 198 4.31 -0.49 16.82
N GLY A 199 5.25 -1.41 17.00
CA GLY A 199 4.96 -2.80 17.32
C GLY A 199 4.25 -3.59 16.21
N SER A 200 4.30 -3.12 14.96
CA SER A 200 3.58 -3.72 13.83
C SER A 200 4.30 -4.96 13.28
N ARG A 201 3.98 -6.14 13.83
CA ARG A 201 4.52 -7.44 13.38
C ARG A 201 4.32 -7.67 11.88
N LYS A 202 3.12 -7.39 11.36
CA LYS A 202 2.77 -7.64 9.95
C LYS A 202 3.61 -6.82 8.97
N SER A 203 3.94 -5.60 9.33
CA SER A 203 4.72 -4.71 8.48
C SER A 203 6.18 -5.17 8.37
N ILE A 204 6.75 -5.63 9.48
CA ILE A 204 8.10 -6.21 9.51
C ILE A 204 8.12 -7.53 8.74
N MET A 205 7.13 -8.41 8.95
CA MET A 205 6.99 -9.64 8.19
C MET A 205 6.78 -9.35 6.69
N GLY A 206 6.02 -8.30 6.35
CA GLY A 206 5.83 -7.86 4.98
C GLY A 206 7.15 -7.45 4.30
N LEU A 207 8.01 -6.70 4.98
CA LEU A 207 9.37 -6.41 4.49
C LEU A 207 10.20 -7.69 4.33
N GLY A 208 10.07 -8.64 5.26
CA GLY A 208 10.69 -9.96 5.16
C GLY A 208 10.24 -10.74 3.93
N VAL A 209 8.92 -10.75 3.65
CA VAL A 209 8.34 -11.37 2.44
C VAL A 209 8.90 -10.70 1.18
N MET A 210 8.95 -9.37 1.13
CA MET A 210 9.53 -8.64 0.00
C MET A 210 10.97 -9.05 -0.25
N LEU A 211 11.81 -9.07 0.79
CA LEU A 211 13.22 -9.46 0.68
C LEU A 211 13.36 -10.93 0.25
N ALA A 212 12.55 -11.84 0.82
CA ALA A 212 12.56 -13.24 0.44
C ALA A 212 12.18 -13.45 -1.03
N VAL A 213 11.11 -12.81 -1.50
CA VAL A 213 10.70 -12.87 -2.91
C VAL A 213 11.78 -12.27 -3.81
N LEU A 214 12.37 -11.14 -3.44
CA LEU A 214 13.44 -10.52 -4.22
C LEU A 214 14.68 -11.43 -4.28
N LEU A 215 15.07 -12.03 -3.16
CA LEU A 215 16.17 -12.98 -3.11
C LEU A 215 15.91 -14.20 -4.01
N VAL A 216 14.71 -14.80 -3.92
CA VAL A 216 14.34 -15.94 -4.77
C VAL A 216 14.39 -15.55 -6.25
N LEU A 217 13.81 -14.42 -6.62
CA LEU A 217 13.75 -13.98 -8.02
C LEU A 217 15.12 -13.57 -8.58
N CYS A 218 15.99 -13.01 -7.75
CA CYS A 218 17.33 -12.58 -8.17
C CYS A 218 18.35 -13.71 -8.06
N SER A 219 18.29 -14.57 -7.02
CA SER A 219 19.23 -15.66 -6.85
C SER A 219 19.12 -16.70 -7.96
N TRP A 220 17.93 -16.88 -8.55
CA TRP A 220 17.76 -17.81 -9.68
C TRP A 220 18.66 -17.45 -10.88
N ASP A 221 18.88 -16.16 -11.13
CA ASP A 221 19.78 -15.70 -12.19
C ASP A 221 21.25 -15.64 -11.74
N TYR A 222 21.52 -15.49 -10.44
CA TYR A 222 22.86 -15.42 -9.86
C TYR A 222 23.43 -16.79 -9.48
N LEU A 223 22.58 -17.79 -9.12
CA LEU A 223 23.03 -19.12 -8.75
C LEU A 223 23.83 -19.82 -9.86
N TYR A 224 23.58 -19.50 -11.12
CA TYR A 224 24.36 -19.96 -12.26
C TYR A 224 25.66 -19.19 -12.52
N GLN A 225 25.87 -18.05 -11.83
CA GLN A 225 27.03 -17.15 -12.01
C GLN A 225 27.81 -16.90 -10.71
N LEU A 226 27.53 -17.69 -9.65
CA LEU A 226 28.16 -17.49 -8.35
C LEU A 226 29.64 -17.90 -8.41
N ASP A 227 30.51 -16.88 -8.42
CA ASP A 227 31.90 -17.02 -8.03
C ASP A 227 31.98 -17.32 -6.52
N PHE A 228 32.74 -18.32 -6.13
CA PHE A 228 32.92 -18.77 -4.73
C PHE A 228 33.23 -17.61 -3.77
N ARG A 229 33.96 -16.60 -4.24
CA ARG A 229 34.26 -15.38 -3.47
C ARG A 229 33.02 -14.58 -3.10
N LYS A 230 32.05 -14.45 -3.99
CA LYS A 230 30.81 -13.72 -3.74
C LYS A 230 29.95 -14.42 -2.71
N VAL A 231 29.85 -15.77 -2.79
CA VAL A 231 29.15 -16.60 -1.81
C VAL A 231 29.78 -16.45 -0.44
N PHE A 232 31.11 -16.49 -0.36
CA PHE A 232 31.84 -16.33 0.89
C PHE A 232 31.62 -14.94 1.51
N VAL A 233 31.69 -13.87 0.72
CA VAL A 233 31.39 -12.49 1.18
C VAL A 233 29.95 -12.36 1.67
N MET A 234 28.96 -12.91 0.94
CA MET A 234 27.57 -12.89 1.37
C MET A 234 27.37 -13.65 2.71
N LEU A 235 28.03 -14.79 2.85
CA LEU A 235 27.94 -15.61 4.08
C LEU A 235 28.58 -14.89 5.27
N VAL A 236 29.75 -14.30 5.10
CA VAL A 236 30.44 -13.50 6.14
C VAL A 236 29.63 -12.28 6.51
N THR A 237 29.07 -11.57 5.51
CA THR A 237 28.20 -10.41 5.75
C THR A 237 26.92 -10.82 6.48
N GLY A 238 26.30 -11.93 6.09
CA GLY A 238 25.12 -12.50 6.78
C GLY A 238 25.40 -12.86 8.24
N ILE A 239 26.55 -13.49 8.50
CA ILE A 239 27.00 -13.82 9.86
C ILE A 239 27.27 -12.54 10.67
N ALA A 240 27.94 -11.54 10.07
CA ALA A 240 28.20 -10.26 10.75
C ALA A 240 26.91 -9.52 11.07
N ILE A 241 25.94 -9.47 10.16
CA ILE A 241 24.60 -8.91 10.39
C ILE A 241 23.90 -9.69 11.51
N TYR A 242 23.92 -11.02 11.48
CA TYR A 242 23.35 -11.86 12.52
C TYR A 242 23.95 -11.54 13.89
N PHE A 243 25.26 -11.41 13.99
CA PHE A 243 25.96 -11.06 15.24
C PHE A 243 25.55 -9.66 15.75
N VAL A 244 25.47 -8.67 14.88
CA VAL A 244 25.04 -7.31 15.21
C VAL A 244 23.58 -7.33 15.70
N VAL A 245 22.70 -8.02 14.99
CA VAL A 245 21.28 -8.12 15.39
C VAL A 245 21.13 -8.84 16.73
N VAL A 246 21.74 -10.02 16.88
CA VAL A 246 21.54 -10.84 18.08
C VAL A 246 22.26 -10.28 19.31
N LYS A 247 23.47 -9.72 19.14
CA LYS A 247 24.28 -9.26 20.29
C LYS A 247 24.06 -7.80 20.66
N MET A 248 23.75 -6.95 19.69
CA MET A 248 23.58 -5.50 19.93
C MET A 248 22.13 -5.05 19.95
N LEU A 249 21.28 -5.56 19.07
CA LEU A 249 19.90 -5.09 18.94
C LEU A 249 18.91 -5.91 19.76
N LEU A 250 19.10 -7.23 19.88
CA LEU A 250 18.15 -8.10 20.58
C LEU A 250 17.96 -7.74 22.07
N PRO A 251 18.98 -7.42 22.88
CA PRO A 251 18.79 -7.05 24.28
C PRO A 251 17.96 -5.78 24.49
N TYR A 252 18.04 -4.83 23.53
CA TYR A 252 17.18 -3.65 23.54
C TYR A 252 15.79 -3.97 22.99
N ALA A 253 15.72 -4.86 21.99
CA ALA A 253 14.47 -5.29 21.40
C ALA A 253 13.60 -6.07 22.39
N GLU A 254 14.17 -6.87 23.30
CA GLU A 254 13.46 -7.63 24.33
C GLU A 254 12.60 -6.75 25.24
N GLN A 255 12.98 -5.50 25.42
CA GLN A 255 12.24 -4.52 26.22
C GLN A 255 11.05 -3.92 25.45
N THR A 256 10.93 -4.16 24.14
CA THR A 256 9.88 -3.57 23.30
C THR A 256 8.62 -4.43 23.29
N SER A 257 7.47 -3.77 23.12
CA SER A 257 6.18 -4.44 22.92
C SER A 257 6.18 -5.35 21.67
N LEU A 258 6.92 -4.98 20.65
CA LEU A 258 7.08 -5.79 19.43
C LEU A 258 7.70 -7.15 19.71
N TYR A 259 8.80 -7.20 20.48
CA TYR A 259 9.50 -8.44 20.81
C TYR A 259 8.58 -9.37 21.61
N ARG A 260 7.94 -8.82 22.67
CA ARG A 260 7.00 -9.59 23.50
C ARG A 260 5.85 -10.18 22.68
N ARG A 261 5.31 -9.41 21.72
CA ARG A 261 4.27 -9.87 20.80
C ARG A 261 4.75 -10.90 19.77
N LEU A 262 5.99 -10.80 19.28
CA LEU A 262 6.55 -11.75 18.31
C LEU A 262 6.84 -13.12 18.94
N PHE A 263 7.27 -13.11 20.19
CA PHE A 263 7.68 -14.33 20.90
C PHE A 263 6.65 -14.83 21.94
N GLY A 264 5.42 -14.29 21.90
CA GLY A 264 4.29 -14.81 22.69
C GLY A 264 4.38 -14.56 24.19
N MET A 265 5.15 -13.55 24.62
CA MET A 265 5.33 -13.23 26.05
C MET A 265 4.21 -12.36 26.64
N GLU A 266 3.27 -11.87 25.83
CA GLU A 266 2.07 -11.17 26.30
C GLU A 266 0.86 -12.11 26.19
N ALA A 267 0.33 -12.50 27.37
CA ALA A 267 -0.79 -13.43 27.51
C ALA A 267 -2.18 -12.77 27.46
N ASP A 268 -2.29 -11.50 27.11
CA ASP A 268 -3.60 -10.84 27.03
C ASP A 268 -4.32 -11.13 25.72
N VAL A 269 -5.33 -11.98 25.81
CA VAL A 269 -6.29 -12.30 24.74
C VAL A 269 -7.27 -11.13 24.59
N THR A 270 -6.83 -10.06 23.94
CA THR A 270 -7.72 -8.97 23.52
C THR A 270 -8.35 -9.28 22.15
N ILE A 271 -9.42 -8.57 21.77
CA ILE A 271 -10.05 -8.64 20.45
C ILE A 271 -9.04 -8.41 19.30
N ASP A 272 -7.94 -7.73 19.59
CA ASP A 272 -6.80 -7.52 18.69
C ASP A 272 -5.80 -8.69 18.64
N SER A 273 -6.03 -9.77 19.38
CA SER A 273 -5.24 -10.99 19.29
C SER A 273 -5.39 -11.66 17.93
N ASP A 274 -4.44 -12.51 17.57
CA ASP A 274 -4.51 -13.25 16.30
C ASP A 274 -5.77 -14.14 16.24
N GLU A 275 -6.22 -14.68 17.36
CA GLU A 275 -7.47 -15.44 17.49
C GLU A 275 -8.71 -14.57 17.22
N GLY A 276 -8.75 -13.34 17.73
CA GLY A 276 -9.82 -12.38 17.45
C GLY A 276 -9.94 -12.06 15.97
N ARG A 277 -8.81 -11.89 15.28
CA ARG A 277 -8.77 -11.63 13.81
C ARG A 277 -9.20 -12.83 13.00
N ILE A 278 -8.75 -14.04 13.36
CA ILE A 278 -9.21 -15.29 12.69
C ILE A 278 -10.73 -15.45 12.86
N ARG A 279 -11.27 -15.12 14.03
CA ARG A 279 -12.71 -15.13 14.29
C ARG A 279 -13.46 -14.14 13.40
N LEU A 280 -12.96 -12.90 13.25
CA LEU A 280 -13.56 -11.90 12.36
C LEU A 280 -13.50 -12.34 10.89
N ILE A 281 -12.41 -12.96 10.44
CA ILE A 281 -12.33 -13.53 9.09
C ILE A 281 -13.35 -14.65 8.91
N ARG A 282 -13.55 -15.51 9.92
CA ARG A 282 -14.55 -16.57 9.89
C ARG A 282 -15.97 -16.01 9.79
N TYR A 283 -16.30 -15.00 10.59
CA TYR A 283 -17.59 -14.31 10.49
C TYR A 283 -17.82 -13.70 9.11
N ALA A 284 -16.80 -13.10 8.50
CA ALA A 284 -16.91 -12.57 7.15
C ALA A 284 -17.22 -13.66 6.10
N LEU A 285 -16.68 -14.87 6.27
CA LEU A 285 -16.98 -16.01 5.40
C LEU A 285 -18.36 -16.61 5.68
N GLU A 286 -18.83 -16.57 6.92
CA GLU A 286 -20.18 -16.97 7.32
C GLU A 286 -21.21 -16.01 6.72
N ASP A 287 -21.03 -14.71 6.86
CA ASP A 287 -21.89 -13.68 6.24
C ASP A 287 -21.93 -13.84 4.71
N PHE A 288 -20.79 -14.11 4.07
CA PHE A 288 -20.78 -14.40 2.63
C PHE A 288 -21.58 -15.65 2.27
N ARG A 289 -21.55 -16.70 3.08
CA ARG A 289 -22.35 -17.92 2.85
C ARG A 289 -23.84 -17.69 3.02
N GLU A 290 -24.22 -16.85 3.99
CA GLU A 290 -25.63 -16.51 4.25
C GLU A 290 -26.19 -15.54 3.21
N HIS A 291 -25.34 -14.61 2.72
CA HIS A 291 -25.72 -13.57 1.76
C HIS A 291 -24.82 -13.57 0.50
N PRO A 292 -24.77 -14.68 -0.30
CA PRO A 292 -23.76 -14.88 -1.32
C PRO A 292 -23.87 -13.91 -2.51
N LEU A 293 -25.05 -13.41 -2.85
CA LEU A 293 -25.24 -12.56 -4.03
C LEU A 293 -24.89 -11.09 -3.77
N PHE A 294 -25.40 -10.51 -2.70
CA PHE A 294 -25.37 -9.07 -2.43
C PHE A 294 -24.63 -8.71 -1.14
N GLY A 295 -24.29 -9.69 -0.30
CA GLY A 295 -23.66 -9.46 0.99
C GLY A 295 -24.57 -8.72 1.97
N LEU A 296 -23.98 -8.22 3.06
CA LEU A 296 -24.69 -7.43 4.09
C LEU A 296 -24.95 -5.98 3.65
N GLY A 297 -24.27 -5.49 2.64
CA GLY A 297 -24.19 -4.08 2.25
C GLY A 297 -22.81 -3.47 2.53
N PHE A 298 -22.44 -2.43 1.77
CA PHE A 298 -21.14 -1.78 1.88
C PHE A 298 -20.92 -1.23 3.29
N ASN A 299 -19.80 -1.60 3.93
CA ASN A 299 -19.43 -1.26 5.31
C ASN A 299 -20.42 -1.71 6.41
N GLN A 300 -21.41 -2.56 6.08
CA GLN A 300 -22.36 -3.06 7.10
C GLN A 300 -21.73 -4.16 7.97
N TYR A 301 -20.72 -4.87 7.45
CA TYR A 301 -19.95 -5.85 8.24
C TYR A 301 -19.43 -5.24 9.55
N THR A 302 -18.78 -4.06 9.47
CA THR A 302 -18.26 -3.37 10.66
C THR A 302 -19.36 -2.99 11.65
N LYS A 303 -20.54 -2.63 11.17
CA LYS A 303 -21.69 -2.31 12.05
C LYS A 303 -22.26 -3.57 12.71
N HIS A 304 -22.27 -4.69 11.99
CA HIS A 304 -22.80 -5.96 12.48
C HIS A 304 -21.90 -6.58 13.55
N HIS A 305 -20.58 -6.58 13.32
CA HIS A 305 -19.61 -7.26 14.18
C HIS A 305 -18.79 -6.31 15.08
N GLY A 306 -19.06 -5.00 15.05
CA GLY A 306 -18.36 -3.99 15.84
C GLY A 306 -16.94 -3.66 15.38
N ASN A 307 -16.40 -4.40 14.41
CA ASN A 307 -15.09 -4.17 13.82
C ASN A 307 -15.04 -4.71 12.38
N TYR A 308 -14.09 -4.23 11.57
CA TYR A 308 -13.86 -4.77 10.22
C TYR A 308 -13.14 -6.13 10.28
N SER A 309 -13.20 -6.91 9.20
CA SER A 309 -12.64 -8.28 9.14
C SER A 309 -11.10 -8.35 9.23
N HIS A 310 -10.41 -7.21 9.22
CA HIS A 310 -8.95 -7.12 9.14
C HIS A 310 -8.34 -7.78 7.88
N CYS A 311 -9.12 -8.03 6.84
CA CYS A 311 -8.64 -8.71 5.64
C CYS A 311 -9.25 -8.11 4.37
N THR A 312 -8.39 -7.63 3.46
CA THR A 312 -8.78 -7.08 2.16
C THR A 312 -9.55 -8.08 1.29
N TYR A 313 -9.31 -9.37 1.47
CA TYR A 313 -9.84 -10.41 0.58
C TYR A 313 -11.24 -10.89 0.96
N VAL A 314 -11.58 -10.90 2.24
CA VAL A 314 -12.89 -11.40 2.69
C VAL A 314 -13.90 -10.27 2.95
N GLU A 315 -13.44 -9.08 3.32
CA GLU A 315 -14.29 -7.93 3.61
C GLU A 315 -15.24 -7.57 2.44
N PRO A 316 -14.76 -7.47 1.18
CA PRO A 316 -15.65 -7.18 0.05
C PRO A 316 -16.67 -8.28 -0.22
N LEU A 317 -16.33 -9.54 0.08
CA LEU A 317 -17.24 -10.67 -0.08
C LEU A 317 -18.35 -10.64 0.98
N ALA A 318 -18.02 -10.38 2.24
CA ALA A 318 -19.01 -10.20 3.31
C ALA A 318 -19.94 -9.01 3.03
N CYS A 319 -19.34 -7.88 2.61
CA CYS A 319 -20.10 -6.65 2.37
C CYS A 319 -20.97 -6.68 1.10
N SER A 320 -20.51 -7.36 0.03
CA SER A 320 -21.12 -7.21 -1.31
C SER A 320 -21.35 -8.55 -2.03
N GLY A 321 -21.16 -9.67 -1.35
CA GLY A 321 -21.34 -10.99 -1.94
C GLY A 321 -20.43 -11.22 -3.15
N LEU A 322 -20.94 -11.87 -4.19
CA LEU A 322 -20.21 -12.10 -5.44
C LEU A 322 -19.79 -10.81 -6.15
N ILE A 323 -20.46 -9.69 -5.91
CA ILE A 323 -20.06 -8.38 -6.44
C ILE A 323 -18.68 -7.98 -5.89
N GLY A 324 -18.32 -8.44 -4.67
CA GLY A 324 -17.01 -8.26 -4.08
C GLY A 324 -15.85 -8.79 -4.94
N LEU A 325 -16.09 -9.74 -5.84
CA LEU A 325 -15.12 -10.22 -6.81
C LEU A 325 -14.66 -9.12 -7.78
N LEU A 326 -15.50 -8.13 -8.09
CA LEU A 326 -15.11 -6.97 -8.89
C LEU A 326 -14.08 -6.10 -8.17
N TYR A 327 -14.12 -6.05 -6.83
CA TYR A 327 -13.09 -5.40 -6.03
C TYR A 327 -11.79 -6.19 -6.03
N LEU A 328 -11.85 -7.53 -5.99
CA LEU A 328 -10.69 -8.41 -5.89
C LEU A 328 -9.99 -8.65 -7.25
N TYR A 329 -10.74 -8.61 -8.33
CA TYR A 329 -10.21 -8.87 -9.68
C TYR A 329 -8.99 -7.99 -10.06
N PRO A 330 -8.95 -6.69 -9.77
CA PRO A 330 -7.78 -5.85 -10.03
C PRO A 330 -6.49 -6.36 -9.38
N TYR A 331 -6.54 -6.88 -8.16
CA TYR A 331 -5.36 -7.44 -7.49
C TYR A 331 -4.82 -8.66 -8.24
N TYR A 332 -5.72 -9.56 -8.65
CA TYR A 332 -5.36 -10.70 -9.49
C TYR A 332 -4.78 -10.25 -10.83
N SER A 333 -5.42 -9.31 -11.51
CA SER A 333 -4.99 -8.78 -12.81
C SER A 333 -3.59 -8.16 -12.72
N ILE A 334 -3.32 -7.36 -11.68
CA ILE A 334 -2.01 -6.74 -11.46
C ILE A 334 -0.92 -7.82 -11.27
N VAL A 335 -1.18 -8.86 -10.47
CA VAL A 335 -0.23 -9.96 -10.28
C VAL A 335 0.03 -10.69 -11.59
N LYS A 336 -1.03 -11.09 -12.30
CA LYS A 336 -0.95 -11.79 -13.58
C LYS A 336 -0.12 -11.00 -14.60
N LYS A 337 -0.41 -9.72 -14.76
CA LYS A 337 0.33 -8.82 -15.66
C LYS A 337 1.80 -8.68 -15.26
N GLN A 338 2.08 -8.60 -13.95
CA GLN A 338 3.46 -8.47 -13.46
C GLN A 338 4.29 -9.73 -13.75
N ILE A 339 3.71 -10.92 -13.54
CA ILE A 339 4.36 -12.18 -13.88
C ILE A 339 4.60 -12.26 -15.40
N TYR A 340 3.60 -11.88 -16.20
CA TYR A 340 3.73 -11.86 -17.65
C TYR A 340 4.88 -10.95 -18.11
N LEU A 341 5.01 -9.75 -17.54
CA LEU A 341 6.10 -8.81 -17.85
C LEU A 341 7.48 -9.38 -17.52
N ILE A 342 7.62 -10.12 -16.41
CA ILE A 342 8.89 -10.76 -16.04
C ILE A 342 9.26 -11.84 -17.05
N LEU A 343 8.28 -12.67 -17.45
CA LEU A 343 8.51 -13.81 -18.37
C LEU A 343 8.86 -13.35 -19.79
N ASN A 344 8.31 -12.20 -20.22
CA ASN A 344 8.52 -11.66 -21.57
C ASN A 344 9.63 -10.60 -21.64
N SER A 345 10.20 -10.21 -20.51
CA SER A 345 11.38 -9.33 -20.49
C SER A 345 12.64 -10.13 -20.83
N LYS A 346 13.58 -9.48 -21.57
CA LYS A 346 14.88 -10.12 -21.90
C LYS A 346 15.59 -10.54 -20.60
N LYS A 347 15.93 -11.84 -20.52
CA LYS A 347 16.56 -12.44 -19.35
C LYS A 347 17.85 -11.69 -18.96
N GLY A 348 18.00 -11.38 -17.68
CA GLY A 348 19.15 -10.66 -17.12
C GLY A 348 19.21 -9.16 -17.47
N SER A 349 18.20 -8.60 -18.15
CA SER A 349 18.15 -7.18 -18.46
C SER A 349 17.77 -6.33 -17.24
N ALA A 350 18.15 -5.05 -17.26
CA ALA A 350 17.73 -4.07 -16.25
C ALA A 350 16.19 -3.92 -16.21
N ALA A 351 15.53 -4.09 -17.34
CA ALA A 351 14.06 -4.10 -17.41
C ALA A 351 13.47 -5.27 -16.64
N GLN A 352 13.99 -6.50 -16.82
CA GLN A 352 13.53 -7.66 -16.08
C GLN A 352 13.78 -7.51 -14.57
N LEU A 353 14.96 -7.00 -14.17
CA LEU A 353 15.27 -6.75 -12.76
C LEU A 353 14.25 -5.77 -12.14
N LYS A 354 13.94 -4.68 -12.84
CA LYS A 354 12.90 -3.72 -12.41
C LYS A 354 11.53 -4.40 -12.21
N GLN A 355 11.14 -5.34 -13.11
CA GLN A 355 9.89 -6.08 -12.96
C GLN A 355 9.90 -7.03 -11.75
N LYS A 356 11.05 -7.66 -11.45
CA LYS A 356 11.23 -8.50 -10.26
C LYS A 356 11.13 -7.68 -8.97
N GLU A 357 11.72 -6.48 -8.94
CA GLU A 357 11.62 -5.54 -7.82
C GLU A 357 10.16 -5.14 -7.57
N ILE A 358 9.41 -4.83 -8.63
CA ILE A 358 7.99 -4.49 -8.53
C ILE A 358 7.17 -5.69 -8.04
N LEU A 359 7.47 -6.92 -8.48
CA LEU A 359 6.77 -8.11 -8.00
C LEU A 359 7.06 -8.36 -6.51
N ALA A 360 8.28 -8.15 -6.06
CA ALA A 360 8.61 -8.26 -4.64
C ALA A 360 7.86 -7.22 -3.80
N TYR A 361 7.76 -5.99 -4.30
CA TYR A 361 6.96 -4.95 -3.64
C TYR A 361 5.47 -5.30 -3.61
N LEU A 362 4.94 -5.80 -4.72
CA LEU A 362 3.57 -6.27 -4.81
C LEU A 362 3.30 -7.44 -3.84
N ALA A 363 4.25 -8.35 -3.68
CA ALA A 363 4.14 -9.45 -2.71
C ALA A 363 4.01 -8.94 -1.27
N MET A 364 4.84 -7.95 -0.87
CA MET A 364 4.70 -7.27 0.42
C MET A 364 3.34 -6.61 0.57
N PHE A 365 2.91 -5.87 -0.46
CA PHE A 365 1.62 -5.18 -0.48
C PHE A 365 0.47 -6.17 -0.27
N LEU A 366 0.45 -7.28 -1.00
CA LEU A 366 -0.57 -8.32 -0.88
C LEU A 366 -0.52 -9.07 0.45
N PHE A 367 0.68 -9.31 1.00
CA PHE A 367 0.84 -9.91 2.32
C PHE A 367 0.24 -9.03 3.42
N ILE A 368 0.52 -7.74 3.40
CA ILE A 368 -0.03 -6.79 4.37
C ILE A 368 -1.57 -6.67 4.24
N ALA A 369 -2.11 -6.84 3.03
CA ALA A 369 -3.54 -6.86 2.75
C ALA A 369 -4.32 -7.97 3.48
N VAL A 370 -3.66 -9.06 3.89
CA VAL A 370 -4.25 -10.10 4.74
C VAL A 370 -4.64 -9.54 6.13
N GLY A 371 -4.01 -8.45 6.56
CA GLY A 371 -4.23 -7.88 7.87
C GLY A 371 -4.88 -6.50 7.91
N ILE A 372 -5.19 -5.91 6.75
CA ILE A 372 -5.74 -4.55 6.63
C ILE A 372 -6.74 -4.52 5.47
N PRO A 373 -7.98 -4.07 5.67
CA PRO A 373 -8.93 -3.92 4.56
C PRO A 373 -8.63 -2.63 3.77
N TYR A 374 -7.96 -2.76 2.63
CA TYR A 374 -7.51 -1.63 1.81
C TYR A 374 -8.64 -0.79 1.22
N MET A 375 -9.85 -1.35 1.13
CA MET A 375 -11.01 -0.60 0.64
C MET A 375 -11.35 0.64 1.49
N TYR A 376 -10.86 0.68 2.73
CA TYR A 376 -11.06 1.80 3.66
C TYR A 376 -9.81 2.68 3.83
N LYS A 377 -8.72 2.45 3.07
CA LYS A 377 -7.43 3.10 3.27
C LYS A 377 -6.95 3.84 2.03
N ASP A 378 -6.38 5.03 2.21
CA ASP A 378 -6.01 5.93 1.10
C ASP A 378 -4.60 5.61 0.55
N VAL A 379 -3.64 5.27 1.41
CA VAL A 379 -2.25 5.04 0.97
C VAL A 379 -2.10 3.83 0.04
N PRO A 380 -2.77 2.68 0.26
CA PRO A 380 -2.78 1.60 -0.71
C PRO A 380 -3.23 2.02 -2.11
N CYS A 381 -4.08 3.06 -2.22
CA CYS A 381 -4.54 3.58 -3.50
C CYS A 381 -3.43 4.24 -4.32
N ILE A 382 -2.46 4.90 -3.66
CA ILE A 382 -1.27 5.45 -4.35
C ILE A 382 -0.50 4.31 -5.01
N LEU A 383 -0.30 3.23 -4.27
CA LEU A 383 0.47 2.08 -4.74
C LEU A 383 -0.24 1.34 -5.87
N LEU A 384 -1.55 1.15 -5.76
CA LEU A 384 -2.36 0.55 -6.81
C LEU A 384 -2.27 1.36 -8.11
N GLY A 385 -2.40 2.69 -8.03
CA GLY A 385 -2.19 3.57 -9.19
C GLY A 385 -0.77 3.47 -9.74
N THR A 386 0.24 3.35 -8.88
CA THR A 386 1.63 3.20 -9.26
C THR A 386 1.90 1.86 -9.95
N PHE A 387 1.34 0.76 -9.45
CA PHE A 387 1.46 -0.57 -10.08
C PHE A 387 0.80 -0.60 -11.46
N ILE A 388 -0.43 -0.07 -11.59
CA ILE A 388 -1.16 0.00 -12.85
C ILE A 388 -0.35 0.79 -13.89
N ALA A 389 0.17 1.97 -13.52
CA ALA A 389 0.99 2.80 -14.40
C ALA A 389 2.29 2.09 -14.77
N SER A 390 2.96 1.45 -13.82
CA SER A 390 4.20 0.71 -14.09
C SER A 390 4.00 -0.37 -15.16
N GLN A 391 2.87 -1.07 -15.09
CA GLN A 391 2.54 -2.10 -16.07
C GLN A 391 2.23 -1.49 -17.42
N ALA A 392 1.43 -0.42 -17.48
CA ALA A 392 1.11 0.28 -18.74
C ALA A 392 2.37 0.78 -19.45
N ILE A 393 3.29 1.40 -18.71
CA ILE A 393 4.60 1.88 -19.23
C ILE A 393 5.41 0.69 -19.75
N SER A 394 5.51 -0.39 -18.99
CA SER A 394 6.32 -1.56 -19.38
C SER A 394 5.76 -2.31 -20.56
N PHE A 395 4.43 -2.41 -20.69
CA PHE A 395 3.80 -2.96 -21.89
C PHE A 395 4.07 -2.11 -23.13
N LYS A 396 4.06 -0.78 -22.99
CA LYS A 396 4.41 0.13 -24.07
C LYS A 396 5.88 -0.05 -24.50
N GLU A 397 6.81 -0.18 -23.53
CA GLU A 397 8.23 -0.45 -23.81
C GLU A 397 8.42 -1.77 -24.56
N LEU A 398 7.73 -2.86 -24.17
CA LEU A 398 7.81 -4.16 -24.85
C LEU A 398 7.24 -4.12 -26.26
N ARG A 399 6.15 -3.40 -26.50
CA ARG A 399 5.58 -3.20 -27.84
C ARG A 399 6.54 -2.45 -28.76
N THR A 400 7.13 -1.35 -28.28
CA THR A 400 8.10 -0.57 -29.07
C THR A 400 9.36 -1.36 -29.37
N ALA A 401 9.75 -2.31 -28.54
CA ALA A 401 10.86 -3.23 -28.75
C ALA A 401 10.54 -4.40 -29.71
N GLY A 402 9.32 -4.48 -30.26
CA GLY A 402 8.87 -5.58 -31.13
C GLY A 402 8.78 -6.94 -30.44
N GLN A 403 8.73 -6.97 -29.12
CA GLN A 403 8.69 -8.20 -28.31
C GLN A 403 7.26 -8.68 -28.01
N MET A 404 6.23 -7.96 -28.49
CA MET A 404 4.81 -8.31 -28.33
C MET A 404 4.03 -8.13 -29.62
N SER A 405 3.09 -9.06 -29.88
CA SER A 405 2.05 -8.88 -30.91
C SER A 405 1.06 -7.78 -30.50
N ALA A 406 0.39 -7.16 -31.49
CA ALA A 406 -0.53 -6.04 -31.28
C ALA A 406 -1.80 -6.40 -30.48
N ASP A 407 -2.06 -7.68 -30.24
CA ASP A 407 -3.33 -8.21 -29.71
C ASP A 407 -3.42 -8.31 -28.18
N TYR A 408 -2.48 -7.70 -27.44
CA TYR A 408 -2.50 -7.66 -25.98
C TYR A 408 -2.71 -6.27 -25.43
#